data_91d6177bf0fdb302fe1729a75f034474
#
_entry.id   91d6177bf0fdb302fe1729a75f034474
#
_cell.length_a   1.000
_cell.length_b   1.000
_cell.length_c   1.000
_cell.angle_alpha   90.00
_cell.angle_beta   90.00
_cell.angle_gamma   90.00
#
_symmetry.space_group_name_H-M   'P 1'
#
loop_
_entity.id
_entity.type
_entity.pdbx_description
1 polymer ?
#
loop_
_entity_poly.entity_id
_entity_poly.type
_entity_poly.pdbx_seq_one_letter_code
_entity_poly.pdbx_strand_id
1 'polypeptide(L)'
;MTHDHPEGLKGGAATAAAVFMARNGQSQNDIKAYITEKFGYDLSSTVDLIRPDYRFNETCQNTVPQALICFLEADSFEDAIRNAISIGGDSDTIGAIVGGIAEAKFGIPDDIAQMGWGFLPSDMRKVMTDLYAISQSRTGA
;
A
#
# COMPACT_ATOMS: atom_id res chain seq x y z
N MET A 1 8.87 17.07 7.21
CA MET A 1 8.60 16.26 6.01
C MET A 1 9.87 16.21 5.20
N THR A 2 10.37 15.02 4.86
CA THR A 2 11.70 14.84 4.23
C THR A 2 11.70 15.09 2.72
N HIS A 3 10.52 15.10 2.07
CA HIS A 3 10.37 15.23 0.63
C HIS A 3 9.30 16.28 0.32
N ASP A 4 9.72 17.43 -0.18
CA ASP A 4 8.83 18.55 -0.56
C ASP A 4 8.72 18.72 -2.09
N HIS A 5 9.05 17.66 -2.83
CA HIS A 5 8.88 17.63 -4.27
C HIS A 5 7.40 17.39 -4.63
N PRO A 6 6.83 18.09 -5.63
CA PRO A 6 5.42 17.92 -6.03
C PRO A 6 5.02 16.45 -6.28
N GLU A 7 5.88 15.67 -6.92
CA GLU A 7 5.61 14.23 -7.16
C GLU A 7 5.62 13.40 -5.86
N GLY A 8 6.44 13.77 -4.87
CA GLY A 8 6.43 13.13 -3.55
C GLY A 8 5.13 13.43 -2.80
N LEU A 9 4.68 14.67 -2.81
CA LEU A 9 3.39 15.08 -2.23
C LEU A 9 2.22 14.39 -2.92
N LYS A 10 2.25 14.33 -4.26
CA LYS A 10 1.26 13.63 -5.08
C LYS A 10 1.21 12.14 -4.75
N GLY A 11 2.36 11.47 -4.68
CA GLY A 11 2.44 10.04 -4.35
C GLY A 11 1.91 9.72 -2.95
N GLY A 12 2.31 10.51 -1.95
CA GLY A 12 1.79 10.39 -0.59
C GLY A 12 0.28 10.62 -0.51
N ALA A 13 -0.24 11.65 -1.19
CA ALA A 13 -1.67 11.95 -1.22
C ALA A 13 -2.47 10.85 -1.93
N ALA A 14 -1.97 10.31 -3.04
CA ALA A 14 -2.61 9.21 -3.77
C ALA A 14 -2.68 7.93 -2.91
N THR A 15 -1.58 7.57 -2.24
CA THR A 15 -1.53 6.43 -1.33
C THR A 15 -2.50 6.60 -0.16
N ALA A 16 -2.51 7.78 0.49
CA ALA A 16 -3.43 8.07 1.58
C ALA A 16 -4.91 8.02 1.14
N ALA A 17 -5.21 8.51 -0.07
CA ALA A 17 -6.56 8.43 -0.64
C ALA A 17 -6.97 6.98 -0.89
N ALA A 18 -6.07 6.15 -1.44
CA ALA A 18 -6.35 4.73 -1.66
C ALA A 18 -6.62 3.98 -0.35
N VAL A 19 -5.80 4.21 0.69
CA VAL A 19 -6.03 3.65 2.04
C VAL A 19 -7.38 4.10 2.62
N PHE A 20 -7.69 5.39 2.53
CA PHE A 20 -8.96 5.93 3.02
C PHE A 20 -10.16 5.30 2.31
N MET A 21 -10.13 5.23 0.98
CA MET A 21 -11.21 4.64 0.18
C MET A 21 -11.36 3.14 0.48
N ALA A 22 -10.26 2.39 0.55
CA ALA A 22 -10.26 0.97 0.87
C ALA A 22 -10.89 0.71 2.25
N ARG A 23 -10.48 1.48 3.27
CA ARG A 23 -11.02 1.40 4.62
C ARG A 23 -12.52 1.71 4.70
N ASN A 24 -13.04 2.57 3.81
CA ASN A 24 -14.45 2.89 3.72
C ASN A 24 -15.24 1.96 2.79
N GLY A 25 -14.68 0.81 2.43
CA GLY A 25 -15.37 -0.24 1.68
C GLY A 25 -15.51 0.01 0.18
N GLN A 26 -14.86 1.03 -0.37
CA GLN A 26 -14.89 1.31 -1.81
C GLN A 26 -14.31 0.13 -2.59
N SER A 27 -14.83 -0.10 -3.80
CA SER A 27 -14.29 -1.14 -4.68
C SER A 27 -12.92 -0.74 -5.25
N GLN A 28 -12.12 -1.74 -5.65
CA GLN A 28 -10.86 -1.48 -6.35
C GLN A 28 -11.06 -0.67 -7.64
N ASN A 29 -12.17 -0.89 -8.33
CA ASN A 29 -12.53 -0.10 -9.53
C ASN A 29 -12.80 1.37 -9.20
N ASP A 30 -13.50 1.67 -8.09
CA ASP A 30 -13.74 3.04 -7.66
C ASP A 30 -12.43 3.72 -7.25
N ILE A 31 -11.56 3.00 -6.53
CA ILE A 31 -10.23 3.48 -6.16
C ILE A 31 -9.41 3.78 -7.41
N LYS A 32 -9.37 2.85 -8.37
CA LYS A 32 -8.69 3.03 -9.67
C LYS A 32 -9.17 4.28 -10.39
N ALA A 33 -10.49 4.42 -10.54
CA ALA A 33 -11.09 5.56 -11.22
C ALA A 33 -10.74 6.89 -10.55
N TYR A 34 -10.89 6.96 -9.21
CA TYR A 34 -10.59 8.15 -8.45
C TYR A 34 -9.11 8.55 -8.55
N ILE A 35 -8.19 7.59 -8.37
CA ILE A 35 -6.75 7.85 -8.42
C ILE A 35 -6.33 8.30 -9.82
N THR A 36 -6.85 7.67 -10.87
CA THR A 36 -6.58 8.07 -12.26
C THR A 36 -7.07 9.49 -12.53
N GLU A 37 -8.30 9.80 -12.13
CA GLU A 37 -8.90 11.13 -12.36
C GLU A 37 -8.18 12.25 -11.57
N LYS A 38 -7.95 12.02 -10.27
CA LYS A 38 -7.43 13.07 -9.37
C LYS A 38 -5.93 13.26 -9.45
N PHE A 39 -5.18 12.20 -9.67
CA PHE A 39 -3.72 12.23 -9.61
C PHE A 39 -3.08 12.01 -10.99
N GLY A 40 -3.86 11.65 -12.01
CA GLY A 40 -3.34 11.46 -13.36
C GLY A 40 -2.39 10.28 -13.50
N TYR A 41 -2.47 9.28 -12.63
CA TYR A 41 -1.72 8.04 -12.78
C TYR A 41 -2.36 7.14 -13.83
N ASP A 42 -1.53 6.62 -14.73
CA ASP A 42 -1.95 5.55 -15.63
C ASP A 42 -1.89 4.21 -14.87
N LEU A 43 -3.06 3.66 -14.60
CA LEU A 43 -3.26 2.37 -13.93
C LEU A 43 -3.85 1.32 -14.89
N SER A 44 -3.63 1.47 -16.21
CA SER A 44 -4.15 0.57 -17.23
C SER A 44 -3.34 -0.72 -17.41
N SER A 45 -2.08 -0.73 -16.94
CA SER A 45 -1.21 -1.89 -17.01
C SER A 45 -1.64 -3.02 -16.06
N THR A 46 -0.98 -4.17 -16.16
CA THR A 46 -1.17 -5.34 -15.30
C THR A 46 0.16 -5.74 -14.64
N VAL A 47 0.07 -6.50 -13.54
CA VAL A 47 1.26 -7.04 -12.85
C VAL A 47 2.10 -7.87 -13.80
N ASP A 48 1.49 -8.67 -14.65
CA ASP A 48 2.19 -9.52 -15.62
C ASP A 48 2.93 -8.72 -16.70
N LEU A 49 2.38 -7.57 -17.11
CA LEU A 49 3.04 -6.68 -18.06
C LEU A 49 4.18 -5.87 -17.42
N ILE A 50 4.07 -5.56 -16.14
CA ILE A 50 5.09 -4.81 -15.40
C ILE A 50 6.30 -5.68 -15.04
N ARG A 51 6.07 -6.91 -14.59
CA ARG A 51 7.07 -7.82 -14.01
C ARG A 51 8.33 -8.03 -14.85
N PRO A 52 8.27 -8.23 -16.17
CA PRO A 52 9.48 -8.46 -16.98
C PRO A 52 10.44 -7.26 -17.04
N ASP A 53 9.91 -6.04 -17.01
CA ASP A 53 10.65 -4.83 -17.37
C ASP A 53 10.85 -3.87 -16.19
N TYR A 54 10.12 -4.02 -15.09
CA TYR A 54 10.27 -3.14 -13.93
C TYR A 54 11.63 -3.36 -13.26
N ARG A 55 12.27 -2.24 -12.95
CA ARG A 55 13.60 -2.20 -12.32
C ARG A 55 13.56 -1.27 -11.12
N PHE A 56 14.57 -1.36 -10.28
CA PHE A 56 14.74 -0.46 -9.13
C PHE A 56 14.56 1.00 -9.55
N ASN A 57 13.67 1.70 -8.86
CA ASN A 57 13.36 3.10 -9.13
C ASN A 57 13.03 3.82 -7.84
N GLU A 58 13.69 4.95 -7.58
CA GLU A 58 13.52 5.76 -6.37
C GLU A 58 12.49 6.88 -6.54
N THR A 59 11.87 7.00 -7.73
CA THR A 59 10.95 8.10 -8.02
C THR A 59 9.50 7.73 -7.72
N CYS A 60 8.78 8.62 -7.05
CA CYS A 60 7.36 8.42 -6.71
C CYS A 60 6.50 8.18 -7.96
N GLN A 61 6.79 8.87 -9.08
CA GLN A 61 6.01 8.75 -10.31
C GLN A 61 6.12 7.38 -10.97
N ASN A 62 7.18 6.61 -10.69
CA ASN A 62 7.36 5.26 -11.23
C ASN A 62 7.10 4.15 -10.19
N THR A 63 7.13 4.46 -8.89
CA THR A 63 6.92 3.48 -7.82
C THR A 63 5.46 3.41 -7.40
N VAL A 64 4.81 4.56 -7.18
CA VAL A 64 3.43 4.60 -6.67
C VAL A 64 2.41 3.98 -7.61
N PRO A 65 2.41 4.27 -8.94
CA PRO A 65 1.46 3.60 -9.85
C PRO A 65 1.64 2.09 -9.90
N GLN A 66 2.89 1.58 -9.86
CA GLN A 66 3.16 0.14 -9.86
C GLN A 66 2.64 -0.53 -8.57
N ALA A 67 2.85 0.10 -7.42
CA ALA A 67 2.28 -0.37 -6.16
C ALA A 67 0.74 -0.40 -6.20
N LEU A 68 0.12 0.64 -6.73
CA LEU A 68 -1.34 0.69 -6.90
C LEU A 68 -1.85 -0.43 -7.80
N ILE A 69 -1.18 -0.72 -8.93
CA ILE A 69 -1.57 -1.81 -9.83
C ILE A 69 -1.48 -3.17 -9.12
N CYS A 70 -0.41 -3.41 -8.33
CA CYS A 70 -0.28 -4.64 -7.54
C CYS A 70 -1.45 -4.85 -6.56
N PHE A 71 -1.91 -3.78 -5.91
CA PHE A 71 -3.09 -3.84 -5.04
C PHE A 71 -4.39 -4.04 -5.84
N LEU A 72 -4.56 -3.32 -6.96
CA LEU A 72 -5.80 -3.34 -7.75
C LEU A 72 -6.12 -4.69 -8.39
N GLU A 73 -5.11 -5.51 -8.66
CA GLU A 73 -5.28 -6.86 -9.21
C GLU A 73 -5.40 -7.95 -8.13
N ALA A 74 -5.19 -7.62 -6.87
CA ALA A 74 -5.17 -8.60 -5.80
C ALA A 74 -6.57 -8.95 -5.27
N ASP A 75 -6.74 -10.23 -4.91
CA ASP A 75 -7.97 -10.74 -4.30
C ASP A 75 -7.87 -10.89 -2.77
N SER A 76 -6.66 -10.74 -2.19
CA SER A 76 -6.40 -10.86 -0.76
C SER A 76 -5.18 -10.03 -0.35
N PHE A 77 -4.97 -9.89 0.97
CA PHE A 77 -3.76 -9.26 1.51
C PHE A 77 -2.49 -9.97 1.06
N GLU A 78 -2.44 -11.30 1.18
CA GLU A 78 -1.27 -12.08 0.78
C GLU A 78 -0.99 -11.96 -0.71
N ASP A 79 -2.02 -12.02 -1.55
CA ASP A 79 -1.90 -11.89 -2.99
C ASP A 79 -1.36 -10.50 -3.38
N ALA A 80 -1.83 -9.44 -2.73
CA ALA A 80 -1.33 -8.09 -2.93
C ALA A 80 0.18 -7.99 -2.62
N ILE A 81 0.63 -8.57 -1.50
CA ILE A 81 2.04 -8.60 -1.13
C ILE A 81 2.84 -9.44 -2.12
N ARG A 82 2.34 -10.59 -2.55
CA ARG A 82 3.00 -11.44 -3.57
C ARG A 82 3.15 -10.70 -4.90
N ASN A 83 2.14 -9.97 -5.33
CA ASN A 83 2.20 -9.11 -6.51
C ASN A 83 3.31 -8.06 -6.36
N ALA A 84 3.33 -7.34 -5.24
CA ALA A 84 4.34 -6.33 -4.93
C ALA A 84 5.77 -6.88 -5.00
N ILE A 85 6.03 -8.02 -4.38
CA ILE A 85 7.35 -8.65 -4.38
C ILE A 85 7.72 -9.20 -5.76
N SER A 86 6.74 -9.73 -6.50
CA SER A 86 6.98 -10.38 -7.80
C SER A 86 7.46 -9.45 -8.90
N ILE A 87 7.14 -8.16 -8.83
CA ILE A 87 7.62 -7.18 -9.82
C ILE A 87 9.07 -6.76 -9.58
N GLY A 88 9.64 -7.07 -8.40
CA GLY A 88 11.02 -6.73 -8.07
C GLY A 88 11.22 -5.24 -7.79
N GLY A 89 12.40 -4.73 -8.13
CA GLY A 89 12.75 -3.32 -7.90
C GLY A 89 12.94 -3.00 -6.41
N ASP A 90 12.41 -1.88 -5.96
CA ASP A 90 12.39 -1.43 -4.56
C ASP A 90 11.24 -2.12 -3.79
N SER A 91 11.40 -3.44 -3.58
CA SER A 91 10.33 -4.31 -3.10
C SER A 91 9.85 -4.00 -1.70
N ASP A 92 10.67 -3.44 -0.82
CA ASP A 92 10.30 -3.03 0.54
C ASP A 92 9.44 -1.76 0.51
N THR A 93 9.79 -0.76 -0.30
CA THR A 93 8.95 0.44 -0.49
C THR A 93 7.61 0.08 -1.16
N ILE A 94 7.64 -0.72 -2.24
CA ILE A 94 6.42 -1.17 -2.92
C ILE A 94 5.56 -1.99 -1.96
N GLY A 95 6.16 -2.94 -1.25
CA GLY A 95 5.49 -3.76 -0.25
C GLY A 95 4.85 -2.95 0.88
N ALA A 96 5.50 -1.89 1.35
CA ALA A 96 4.95 -0.99 2.37
C ALA A 96 3.72 -0.22 1.86
N ILE A 97 3.77 0.31 0.63
CA ILE A 97 2.62 1.02 0.02
C ILE A 97 1.46 0.06 -0.19
N VAL A 98 1.71 -1.09 -0.83
CA VAL A 98 0.69 -2.10 -1.12
C VAL A 98 0.09 -2.66 0.16
N GLY A 99 0.94 -2.99 1.14
CA GLY A 99 0.52 -3.56 2.43
C GLY A 99 -0.43 -2.63 3.18
N GLY A 100 -0.14 -1.33 3.23
CA GLY A 100 -1.02 -0.37 3.88
C GLY A 100 -2.41 -0.25 3.22
N ILE A 101 -2.48 -0.33 1.89
CA ILE A 101 -3.77 -0.29 1.17
C ILE A 101 -4.50 -1.64 1.30
N ALA A 102 -3.77 -2.75 1.17
CA ALA A 102 -4.33 -4.10 1.26
C ALA A 102 -4.85 -4.42 2.66
N GLU A 103 -4.15 -3.99 3.73
CA GLU A 103 -4.65 -4.10 5.09
C GLU A 103 -5.98 -3.36 5.26
N ALA A 104 -6.08 -2.15 4.75
CA ALA A 104 -7.31 -1.36 4.82
C ALA A 104 -8.49 -1.99 4.08
N LYS A 105 -8.23 -2.76 3.00
CA LYS A 105 -9.24 -3.43 2.17
C LYS A 105 -9.62 -4.81 2.66
N PHE A 106 -8.63 -5.64 2.98
CA PHE A 106 -8.80 -7.08 3.22
C PHE A 106 -8.58 -7.49 4.68
N GLY A 107 -7.92 -6.64 5.47
CA GLY A 107 -7.31 -7.05 6.75
C GLY A 107 -6.04 -7.87 6.55
N ILE A 108 -5.27 -8.04 7.62
CA ILE A 108 -4.09 -8.93 7.63
C ILE A 108 -4.49 -10.27 8.23
N PRO A 109 -4.24 -11.41 7.56
CA PRO A 109 -4.42 -12.73 8.18
C PRO A 109 -3.56 -12.89 9.44
N ASP A 110 -4.11 -13.52 10.49
CA ASP A 110 -3.48 -13.62 11.81
C ASP A 110 -2.09 -14.28 11.78
N ASP A 111 -1.91 -15.30 10.95
CA ASP A 111 -0.63 -15.99 10.77
C ASP A 111 0.44 -15.08 10.15
N ILE A 112 0.07 -14.27 9.16
CA ILE A 112 0.96 -13.28 8.53
C ILE A 112 1.27 -12.17 9.53
N ALA A 113 0.27 -11.68 10.25
CA ALA A 113 0.46 -10.66 11.28
C ALA A 113 1.42 -11.13 12.38
N GLN A 114 1.26 -12.36 12.87
CA GLN A 114 2.14 -12.96 13.88
C GLN A 114 3.59 -13.14 13.38
N MET A 115 3.76 -13.59 12.14
CA MET A 115 5.09 -13.69 11.54
C MET A 115 5.74 -12.30 11.41
N GLY A 116 5.03 -11.32 10.87
CA GLY A 116 5.51 -9.94 10.75
C GLY A 116 5.88 -9.35 12.12
N TRP A 117 5.04 -9.56 13.13
CA TRP A 117 5.31 -9.14 14.50
C TRP A 117 6.60 -9.73 15.06
N GLY A 118 6.92 -10.98 14.70
CA GLY A 118 8.15 -11.67 15.09
C GLY A 118 9.42 -10.98 14.62
N PHE A 119 9.39 -10.30 13.48
CA PHE A 119 10.54 -9.57 12.91
C PHE A 119 10.73 -8.17 13.50
N LEU A 120 9.73 -7.59 14.18
CA LEU A 120 9.83 -6.26 14.74
C LEU A 120 10.72 -6.25 16.00
N PRO A 121 11.65 -5.29 16.13
CA PRO A 121 12.36 -5.02 17.39
C PRO A 121 11.39 -4.65 18.52
N SER A 122 11.82 -4.82 19.77
CA SER A 122 10.97 -4.62 20.96
C SER A 122 10.41 -3.20 21.10
N ASP A 123 11.18 -2.20 20.72
CA ASP A 123 10.79 -0.79 20.73
C ASP A 123 9.71 -0.49 19.69
N MET A 124 9.84 -1.05 18.47
CA MET A 124 8.81 -0.94 17.44
C MET A 124 7.52 -1.68 17.85
N ARG A 125 7.61 -2.88 18.45
CA ARG A 125 6.42 -3.58 18.99
C ARG A 125 5.70 -2.72 20.01
N LYS A 126 6.45 -2.02 20.90
CA LYS A 126 5.85 -1.13 21.88
C LYS A 126 5.07 0.00 21.19
N VAL A 127 5.67 0.69 20.21
CA VAL A 127 5.03 1.78 19.46
C VAL A 127 3.74 1.28 18.77
N MET A 128 3.80 0.11 18.13
CA MET A 128 2.62 -0.47 17.49
C MET A 128 1.52 -0.81 18.51
N THR A 129 1.88 -1.39 19.65
CA THR A 129 0.92 -1.69 20.73
C THR A 129 0.23 -0.43 21.22
N ASP A 130 1.00 0.62 21.49
CA ASP A 130 0.48 1.92 21.95
C ASP A 130 -0.46 2.55 20.90
N LEU A 131 -0.10 2.46 19.61
CA LEU A 131 -0.92 2.97 18.50
C LEU A 131 -2.27 2.23 18.39
N TYR A 132 -2.26 0.90 18.47
CA TYR A 132 -3.49 0.11 18.46
C TYR A 132 -4.40 0.42 19.65
N ALA A 133 -3.84 0.59 20.84
CA ALA A 133 -4.61 0.97 22.03
C ALA A 133 -5.32 2.33 21.83
N ILE A 134 -4.64 3.31 21.26
CA ILE A 134 -5.22 4.64 20.95
C ILE A 134 -6.33 4.53 19.88
N SER A 135 -6.11 3.69 18.85
CA SER A 135 -7.10 3.55 17.77
C SER A 135 -8.40 2.92 18.27
N GLN A 136 -8.31 1.91 19.14
CA GLN A 136 -9.48 1.25 19.72
C GLN A 136 -10.26 2.17 20.66
N SER A 137 -9.59 3.05 21.42
CA SER A 137 -10.26 4.00 22.32
C SER A 137 -11.08 5.06 21.56
N ARG A 138 -10.79 5.30 20.27
CA ARG A 138 -11.51 6.27 19.42
C ARG A 138 -12.69 5.70 18.65
N THR A 139 -12.73 4.37 18.47
CA THR A 139 -13.82 3.69 17.75
C THR A 139 -14.94 3.23 18.67
N GLY A 140 -14.77 3.32 19.98
CA GLY A 140 -15.76 2.95 21.00
C GLY A 140 -16.53 4.15 21.62
N ALA A 141 -16.49 5.33 21.01
CA ALA A 141 -17.20 6.52 21.48
C ALA A 141 -18.33 6.93 20.54
#